data_4078c0cbcdc9e83f3f645c70d719eaff
#
_entry.id   4078c0cbcdc9e83f3f645c70d719eaff
#
_cell.length_a   1.000
_cell.length_b   1.000
_cell.length_c   1.000
_cell.angle_alpha   90.00
_cell.angle_beta   90.00
_cell.angle_gamma   90.00
#
_symmetry.space_group_name_H-M   'P 1'
#
loop_
_entity.id
_entity.type
_entity.pdbx_description
1 polymer ?
#
loop_
_entity_poly.entity_id
_entity_poly.type
_entity_poly.pdbx_seq_one_letter_code
_entity_poly.pdbx_strand_id
1 'polypeptide(L)'
;MSDFEKPGWGDRDEGSLRARLRPLSLPVRKVLARLKAAYRLIGSAVPHGEARVFYGYRRVQGEKTVTIGGLVKVRALARVFPNTTHGFNVLYLVSSGLPRGAVALAQAAKRKNVRVVINQNGVAYPGWYGKKFKSLNEPMAELLRIADHVFYQSEFCRMAA
;
A
#
# COMPACT_ATOMS: atom_id res chain seq x y z
N MET A 1 -1.83 -29.79 12.07
CA MET A 1 -1.50 -28.36 11.94
C MET A 1 -1.87 -27.98 10.53
N SER A 2 -3.06 -27.41 10.35
CA SER A 2 -3.63 -27.12 9.03
C SER A 2 -2.88 -25.96 8.39
N ASP A 3 -2.42 -26.18 7.17
CA ASP A 3 -1.85 -25.14 6.31
C ASP A 3 -2.90 -24.03 6.12
N PHE A 4 -2.71 -22.94 6.84
CA PHE A 4 -3.52 -21.74 6.68
C PHE A 4 -3.07 -21.09 5.36
N GLU A 5 -3.69 -21.49 4.26
CA GLU A 5 -3.51 -20.87 2.96
C GLU A 5 -3.94 -19.40 3.08
N LYS A 6 -2.98 -18.49 3.05
CA LYS A 6 -3.23 -17.05 3.10
C LYS A 6 -4.04 -16.65 1.88
N PRO A 7 -5.22 -16.03 2.06
CA PRO A 7 -5.93 -15.47 0.92
C PRO A 7 -5.00 -14.47 0.22
N GLY A 8 -4.77 -14.71 -1.07
CA GLY A 8 -3.88 -13.92 -1.89
C GLY A 8 -4.29 -12.44 -1.91
N TRP A 9 -3.53 -11.63 -1.20
CA TRP A 9 -3.65 -10.19 -1.15
C TRP A 9 -3.15 -9.59 -2.47
N GLY A 10 -3.95 -9.65 -3.49
CA GLY A 10 -3.60 -9.10 -4.79
C GLY A 10 -4.85 -8.68 -5.54
N ASP A 11 -4.74 -7.51 -6.10
CA ASP A 11 -5.68 -7.00 -7.09
C ASP A 11 -5.92 -8.08 -8.14
N ARG A 12 -7.14 -8.63 -8.29
CA ARG A 12 -7.45 -9.70 -9.25
C ARG A 12 -7.15 -9.27 -10.70
N ASP A 13 -7.17 -7.98 -10.98
CA ASP A 13 -6.75 -7.41 -12.26
C ASP A 13 -5.22 -7.51 -12.50
N GLU A 14 -4.43 -7.74 -11.45
CA GLU A 14 -2.99 -7.97 -11.58
C GLU A 14 -2.63 -9.43 -11.86
N GLY A 15 -3.55 -10.36 -11.75
CA GLY A 15 -3.31 -11.79 -11.99
C GLY A 15 -2.83 -12.08 -13.42
N SER A 16 -3.42 -11.42 -14.41
CA SER A 16 -3.02 -11.58 -15.82
C SER A 16 -1.65 -10.98 -16.13
N LEU A 17 -1.32 -9.85 -15.50
CA LEU A 17 0.01 -9.23 -15.59
C LEU A 17 1.06 -10.00 -14.80
N ARG A 18 0.67 -10.68 -13.71
CA ARG A 18 1.58 -11.55 -12.94
C ARG A 18 2.11 -12.71 -13.76
N ALA A 19 1.25 -13.37 -14.57
CA ALA A 19 1.65 -14.46 -15.43
C ALA A 19 2.62 -14.00 -16.52
N ARG A 20 2.43 -12.80 -17.07
CA ARG A 20 3.27 -12.22 -18.12
C ARG A 20 4.60 -11.64 -17.62
N LEU A 21 4.66 -11.19 -16.34
CA LEU A 21 5.87 -10.57 -15.78
C LEU A 21 6.73 -11.54 -14.95
N ARG A 22 6.30 -12.78 -14.77
CA ARG A 22 7.07 -13.81 -14.04
C ARG A 22 8.49 -14.02 -14.56
N PRO A 23 8.76 -13.99 -15.87
CA PRO A 23 10.11 -14.16 -16.40
C PRO A 23 10.97 -12.88 -16.35
N LEU A 24 10.42 -11.72 -15.98
CA LEU A 24 11.19 -10.48 -15.98
C LEU A 24 12.17 -10.41 -14.81
N SER A 25 13.40 -9.99 -15.10
CA SER A 25 14.43 -9.78 -14.09
C SER A 25 14.02 -8.73 -13.02
N LEU A 26 14.59 -8.86 -11.84
CA LEU A 26 14.30 -7.97 -10.69
C LEU A 26 14.44 -6.46 -11.04
N PRO A 27 15.47 -6.01 -11.80
CA PRO A 27 15.59 -4.61 -12.20
C PRO A 27 14.46 -4.16 -13.12
N VAL A 28 14.03 -4.99 -14.07
CA VAL A 28 12.91 -4.66 -14.98
C VAL A 28 11.60 -4.49 -14.20
N ARG A 29 11.35 -5.33 -13.20
CA ARG A 29 10.18 -5.21 -12.33
C ARG A 29 10.18 -3.91 -11.52
N LYS A 30 11.36 -3.46 -11.04
CA LYS A 30 11.52 -2.18 -10.34
C LYS A 30 11.25 -0.99 -11.28
N VAL A 31 11.75 -1.03 -12.51
CA VAL A 31 11.49 0.01 -13.52
C VAL A 31 10.00 0.09 -13.84
N LEU A 32 9.34 -1.04 -14.11
CA LEU A 32 7.89 -1.07 -14.37
C LEU A 32 7.06 -0.55 -13.18
N ALA A 33 7.46 -0.87 -11.95
CA ALA A 33 6.80 -0.33 -10.76
C ALA A 33 6.92 1.20 -10.68
N ARG A 34 8.10 1.75 -11.01
CA ARG A 34 8.35 3.20 -11.07
C ARG A 34 7.55 3.88 -12.17
N LEU A 35 7.49 3.29 -13.36
CA LEU A 35 6.69 3.81 -14.48
C LEU A 35 5.19 3.79 -14.15
N LYS A 36 4.69 2.71 -13.57
CA LYS A 36 3.29 2.60 -13.12
C LYS A 36 2.97 3.62 -12.02
N ALA A 37 3.89 3.84 -11.09
CA ALA A 37 3.76 4.88 -10.07
C ALA A 37 3.74 6.28 -10.66
N ALA A 38 4.64 6.59 -11.58
CA ALA A 38 4.68 7.87 -12.27
C ALA A 38 3.41 8.14 -13.08
N TYR A 39 2.90 7.12 -13.79
CA TYR A 39 1.64 7.22 -14.54
C TYR A 39 0.45 7.54 -13.63
N ARG A 40 0.33 6.91 -12.48
CA ARG A 40 -0.76 7.17 -11.51
C ARG A 40 -0.71 8.60 -10.95
N LEU A 41 0.45 9.22 -10.98
CA LEU A 41 0.67 10.59 -10.50
C LEU A 41 0.55 11.66 -11.60
N ILE A 42 0.19 11.28 -12.83
CA ILE A 42 -0.14 12.24 -13.87
C ILE A 42 -1.36 13.05 -13.42
N GLY A 43 -1.23 14.37 -13.41
CA GLY A 43 -2.29 15.26 -12.90
C GLY A 43 -2.46 15.31 -11.38
N SER A 44 -1.64 14.57 -10.62
CA SER A 44 -1.55 14.70 -9.16
C SER A 44 -0.63 15.88 -8.86
N ALA A 45 -1.15 17.09 -8.98
CA ALA A 45 -0.55 18.27 -8.40
C ALA A 45 -1.22 18.54 -7.06
N VAL A 46 -0.49 19.10 -6.12
CA VAL A 46 -1.02 19.49 -4.81
C VAL A 46 -1.90 20.71 -4.97
N PRO A 47 -3.21 20.59 -4.99
CA PRO A 47 -4.03 21.72 -4.63
C PRO A 47 -4.05 21.79 -3.10
N HIS A 48 -3.80 22.95 -2.55
CA HIS A 48 -4.29 23.30 -1.24
C HIS A 48 -5.82 23.23 -1.32
N GLY A 49 -6.44 22.37 -0.53
CA GLY A 49 -7.89 22.21 -0.58
C GLY A 49 -8.33 20.87 0.00
N GLU A 50 -9.51 20.43 -0.40
CA GLU A 50 -10.14 19.21 0.06
C GLU A 50 -9.26 17.97 -0.16
N ALA A 51 -9.26 17.05 0.82
CA ALA A 51 -8.48 15.83 0.76
C ALA A 51 -9.00 14.89 -0.32
N ARG A 52 -8.20 14.62 -1.35
CA ARG A 52 -8.44 13.62 -2.37
C ARG A 52 -7.51 12.44 -2.14
N VAL A 53 -8.07 11.34 -1.66
CA VAL A 53 -7.29 10.23 -1.10
C VAL A 53 -7.16 9.10 -2.11
N PHE A 54 -5.92 8.61 -2.30
CA PHE A 54 -5.63 7.37 -2.99
C PHE A 54 -5.12 6.33 -2.01
N TYR A 55 -5.76 5.16 -1.97
CA TYR A 55 -5.40 4.08 -1.05
C TYR A 55 -4.38 3.07 -1.65
N GLY A 56 -3.81 3.38 -2.81
CA GLY A 56 -2.85 2.50 -3.48
C GLY A 56 -3.50 1.40 -4.33
N TYR A 57 -4.81 1.26 -4.31
CA TYR A 57 -5.58 0.28 -5.06
C TYR A 57 -6.45 0.94 -6.12
N ARG A 58 -6.56 0.30 -7.29
CA ARG A 58 -7.45 0.80 -8.35
C ARG A 58 -8.91 0.81 -7.90
N ARG A 59 -9.32 -0.21 -7.16
CA ARG A 59 -10.65 -0.33 -6.56
C ARG A 59 -10.51 -0.70 -5.10
N VAL A 60 -11.23 -0.03 -4.23
CA VAL A 60 -11.43 -0.46 -2.84
C VAL A 60 -12.52 -1.53 -2.83
N GLN A 61 -12.28 -2.62 -2.12
CA GLN A 61 -13.21 -3.75 -2.04
C GLN A 61 -14.54 -3.33 -1.41
N GLY A 62 -15.64 -3.71 -2.05
CA GLY A 62 -16.99 -3.43 -1.57
C GLY A 62 -17.39 -4.27 -0.36
N GLU A 63 -18.55 -3.97 0.22
CA GLU A 63 -19.06 -4.62 1.45
C GLU A 63 -19.29 -6.11 1.33
N LYS A 64 -19.69 -6.58 0.14
CA LYS A 64 -19.95 -8.00 -0.13
C LYS A 64 -18.67 -8.86 -0.22
N THR A 65 -17.49 -8.24 -0.22
CA THR A 65 -16.23 -8.96 -0.32
C THR A 65 -15.67 -9.20 1.08
N VAL A 66 -15.39 -10.46 1.40
CA VAL A 66 -14.67 -10.80 2.62
C VAL A 66 -13.29 -10.14 2.57
N THR A 67 -13.02 -9.28 3.54
CA THR A 67 -11.79 -8.52 3.64
C THR A 67 -11.31 -8.54 5.08
N ILE A 68 -10.02 -8.64 5.29
CA ILE A 68 -9.42 -8.74 6.62
C ILE A 68 -8.30 -7.71 6.81
N GLY A 69 -7.93 -7.48 8.05
CA GLY A 69 -6.82 -6.62 8.42
C GLY A 69 -7.02 -5.15 8.00
N GLY A 70 -5.97 -4.54 7.50
CA GLY A 70 -5.95 -3.12 7.18
C GLY A 70 -6.95 -2.67 6.11
N LEU A 71 -7.35 -3.58 5.20
CA LEU A 71 -8.28 -3.22 4.12
C LEU A 71 -9.72 -2.97 4.64
N VAL A 72 -10.08 -3.49 5.81
CA VAL A 72 -11.34 -3.12 6.49
C VAL A 72 -11.35 -1.61 6.80
N LYS A 73 -10.22 -1.09 7.28
CA LYS A 73 -10.07 0.35 7.56
C LYS A 73 -10.13 1.18 6.28
N VAL A 74 -9.44 0.75 5.23
CA VAL A 74 -9.49 1.41 3.91
C VAL A 74 -10.92 1.48 3.40
N ARG A 75 -11.70 0.40 3.53
CA ARG A 75 -13.11 0.36 3.14
C ARG A 75 -13.96 1.34 3.96
N ALA A 76 -13.74 1.40 5.26
CA ALA A 76 -14.46 2.33 6.12
C ALA A 76 -14.12 3.80 5.79
N LEU A 77 -12.84 4.12 5.61
CA LEU A 77 -12.39 5.46 5.24
C LEU A 77 -12.87 5.88 3.85
N ALA A 78 -12.95 4.97 2.90
CA ALA A 78 -13.40 5.26 1.55
C ALA A 78 -14.88 5.68 1.45
N ARG A 79 -15.67 5.49 2.51
CA ARG A 79 -17.04 6.03 2.61
C ARG A 79 -17.05 7.55 2.85
N VAL A 80 -16.04 8.05 3.57
CA VAL A 80 -15.90 9.48 3.87
C VAL A 80 -14.98 10.16 2.85
N PHE A 81 -13.89 9.50 2.48
CA PHE A 81 -12.92 9.96 1.50
C PHE A 81 -12.88 8.95 0.34
N PRO A 82 -13.68 9.13 -0.71
CA PRO A 82 -13.73 8.22 -1.85
C PRO A 82 -12.37 8.00 -2.50
N ASN A 83 -12.11 6.77 -2.95
CA ASN A 83 -10.82 6.42 -3.57
C ASN A 83 -10.63 7.17 -4.89
N THR A 84 -9.64 8.05 -4.92
CA THR A 84 -9.30 8.87 -6.08
C THR A 84 -8.03 8.34 -6.74
N THR A 85 -8.15 7.74 -7.93
CA THR A 85 -7.01 7.09 -8.60
C THR A 85 -6.10 8.04 -9.38
N HIS A 86 -6.57 9.26 -9.69
CA HIS A 86 -5.83 10.31 -10.42
C HIS A 86 -6.09 11.67 -9.77
N GLY A 87 -5.09 12.53 -9.80
CA GLY A 87 -5.22 13.87 -9.22
C GLY A 87 -5.43 13.88 -7.70
N PHE A 88 -4.98 12.86 -6.98
CA PHE A 88 -5.02 12.82 -5.53
C PHE A 88 -3.90 13.67 -4.91
N ASN A 89 -4.16 14.19 -3.71
CA ASN A 89 -3.19 14.96 -2.92
C ASN A 89 -2.75 14.24 -1.64
N VAL A 90 -3.40 13.12 -1.32
CA VAL A 90 -3.05 12.25 -0.20
C VAL A 90 -2.91 10.81 -0.70
N LEU A 91 -1.77 10.19 -0.43
CA LEU A 91 -1.56 8.75 -0.56
C LEU A 91 -1.65 8.14 0.84
N TYR A 92 -2.73 7.38 1.09
CA TYR A 92 -2.95 6.70 2.37
C TYR A 92 -2.71 5.20 2.23
N LEU A 93 -1.74 4.67 2.95
CA LEU A 93 -1.35 3.27 2.89
C LEU A 93 -1.50 2.60 4.27
N VAL A 94 -1.83 1.31 4.27
CA VAL A 94 -1.96 0.51 5.48
C VAL A 94 -0.92 -0.60 5.47
N SER A 95 -0.13 -0.73 6.54
CA SER A 95 1.03 -1.63 6.60
C SER A 95 0.68 -3.10 6.37
N SER A 96 -0.45 -3.59 6.89
CA SER A 96 -0.89 -4.98 6.70
C SER A 96 -1.53 -5.27 5.33
N GLY A 97 -1.66 -4.27 4.48
CA GLY A 97 -2.25 -4.39 3.14
C GLY A 97 -1.53 -3.50 2.15
N LEU A 98 -0.21 -3.56 2.08
CA LEU A 98 0.55 -2.73 1.13
C LEU A 98 0.34 -3.21 -0.31
N PRO A 99 0.01 -2.30 -1.23
CA PRO A 99 -0.03 -2.61 -2.64
C PRO A 99 1.38 -2.90 -3.17
N ARG A 100 1.46 -3.64 -4.27
CA ARG A 100 2.75 -3.85 -4.92
C ARG A 100 3.36 -2.54 -5.37
N GLY A 101 4.65 -2.37 -5.11
CA GLY A 101 5.39 -1.16 -5.43
C GLY A 101 4.97 0.05 -4.57
N ALA A 102 4.42 -0.18 -3.37
CA ALA A 102 4.02 0.87 -2.44
C ALA A 102 5.14 1.88 -2.17
N VAL A 103 6.37 1.39 -1.98
CA VAL A 103 7.54 2.24 -1.76
C VAL A 103 7.82 3.15 -2.97
N ALA A 104 7.85 2.58 -4.18
CA ALA A 104 8.06 3.38 -5.40
C ALA A 104 6.94 4.40 -5.61
N LEU A 105 5.70 4.02 -5.27
CA LEU A 105 4.55 4.93 -5.33
C LEU A 105 4.70 6.07 -4.32
N ALA A 106 5.08 5.78 -3.07
CA ALA A 106 5.30 6.79 -2.04
C ALA A 106 6.45 7.75 -2.39
N GLN A 107 7.58 7.23 -2.88
CA GLN A 107 8.69 8.05 -3.36
C GLN A 107 8.28 8.97 -4.51
N ALA A 108 7.49 8.45 -5.45
CA ALA A 108 6.98 9.27 -6.56
C ALA A 108 5.97 10.32 -6.08
N ALA A 109 5.11 9.96 -5.12
CA ALA A 109 4.16 10.88 -4.47
C ALA A 109 4.89 12.06 -3.80
N LYS A 110 5.95 11.78 -3.05
CA LYS A 110 6.79 12.83 -2.41
C LYS A 110 7.38 13.80 -3.43
N ARG A 111 7.90 13.29 -4.56
CA ARG A 111 8.43 14.15 -5.64
C ARG A 111 7.38 15.07 -6.28
N LYS A 112 6.11 14.73 -6.13
CA LYS A 112 4.96 15.52 -6.61
C LYS A 112 4.28 16.30 -5.48
N ASN A 113 4.92 16.40 -4.31
CA ASN A 113 4.36 17.03 -3.10
C ASN A 113 3.00 16.43 -2.65
N VAL A 114 2.68 15.20 -3.04
CA VAL A 114 1.54 14.46 -2.52
C VAL A 114 1.86 14.01 -1.10
N ARG A 115 0.97 14.25 -0.14
CA ARG A 115 1.15 13.82 1.24
C ARG A 115 1.09 12.31 1.36
N VAL A 116 2.08 11.72 2.01
CA VAL A 116 2.15 10.27 2.26
C VAL A 116 1.78 10.00 3.71
N VAL A 117 0.68 9.27 3.91
CA VAL A 117 0.16 8.91 5.22
C VAL A 117 0.19 7.39 5.36
N ILE A 118 0.76 6.90 6.45
CA ILE A 118 0.85 5.47 6.75
C ILE A 118 0.00 5.14 7.98
N ASN A 119 -0.84 4.13 7.87
CA ASN A 119 -1.45 3.50 9.03
C ASN A 119 -0.64 2.24 9.38
N GLN A 120 0.18 2.34 10.43
CA GLN A 120 0.98 1.24 10.95
C GLN A 120 0.16 0.42 11.93
N ASN A 121 -0.31 -0.73 11.50
CA ASN A 121 -1.20 -1.59 12.28
C ASN A 121 -0.58 -2.93 12.68
N GLY A 122 0.72 -3.09 12.51
CA GLY A 122 1.47 -4.24 12.96
C GLY A 122 2.74 -4.47 12.13
N VAL A 123 3.55 -5.40 12.60
CA VAL A 123 4.77 -5.87 11.95
C VAL A 123 4.74 -7.39 11.81
N ALA A 124 5.44 -7.92 10.83
CA ALA A 124 5.65 -9.35 10.73
C ALA A 124 6.68 -9.79 11.77
N TYR A 125 6.49 -10.96 12.39
CA TYR A 125 7.41 -11.53 13.37
C TYR A 125 7.66 -13.02 13.11
N PRO A 126 8.77 -13.59 13.62
CA PRO A 126 9.20 -14.96 13.29
C PRO A 126 8.14 -16.02 13.55
N GLY A 127 7.40 -15.95 14.66
CA GLY A 127 6.39 -16.93 15.05
C GLY A 127 5.23 -17.03 14.07
N TRP A 128 4.97 -15.98 13.30
CA TRP A 128 3.89 -15.96 12.31
C TRP A 128 4.38 -16.12 10.86
N TYR A 129 5.53 -15.53 10.53
CA TYR A 129 6.04 -15.46 9.14
C TYR A 129 7.33 -16.26 8.93
N GLY A 130 7.85 -16.93 9.97
CA GLY A 130 9.11 -17.65 9.91
C GLY A 130 10.23 -16.75 9.42
N LYS A 131 11.16 -17.28 8.66
CA LYS A 131 12.34 -16.54 8.14
C LYS A 131 12.00 -15.35 7.23
N LYS A 132 10.76 -15.27 6.70
CA LYS A 132 10.34 -14.23 5.75
C LYS A 132 9.95 -12.90 6.44
N PHE A 133 9.87 -12.84 7.77
CA PHE A 133 9.40 -11.66 8.49
C PHE A 133 10.20 -10.39 8.16
N LYS A 134 11.53 -10.51 8.02
CA LYS A 134 12.39 -9.37 7.69
C LYS A 134 12.03 -8.75 6.34
N SER A 135 11.94 -9.57 5.29
CA SER A 135 11.60 -9.09 3.94
C SER A 135 10.19 -8.51 3.82
N LEU A 136 9.27 -8.88 4.73
CA LEU A 136 7.95 -8.28 4.82
C LEU A 136 7.98 -6.93 5.54
N ASN A 137 8.88 -6.76 6.52
CA ASN A 137 9.00 -5.50 7.27
C ASN A 137 9.83 -4.44 6.54
N GLU A 138 10.78 -4.82 5.70
CA GLU A 138 11.61 -3.87 4.93
C GLU A 138 10.81 -2.77 4.22
N PRO A 139 9.79 -3.10 3.39
CA PRO A 139 8.99 -2.06 2.73
C PRO A 139 8.18 -1.23 3.72
N MET A 140 7.77 -1.77 4.86
CA MET A 140 7.08 -1.02 5.91
C MET A 140 8.02 0.01 6.53
N ALA A 141 9.24 -0.41 6.92
CA ALA A 141 10.24 0.48 7.50
C ALA A 141 10.65 1.59 6.53
N GLU A 142 10.77 1.30 5.23
CA GLU A 142 11.07 2.31 4.23
C GLU A 142 9.91 3.32 4.09
N LEU A 143 8.68 2.86 4.09
CA LEU A 143 7.50 3.73 4.04
C LEU A 143 7.38 4.63 5.26
N LEU A 144 7.70 4.14 6.47
CA LEU A 144 7.69 4.95 7.68
C LEU A 144 8.69 6.12 7.59
N ARG A 145 9.86 5.92 6.96
CA ARG A 145 10.84 7.00 6.74
C ARG A 145 10.40 8.02 5.70
N ILE A 146 9.56 7.61 4.74
CA ILE A 146 9.06 8.48 3.66
C ILE A 146 7.83 9.28 4.11
N ALA A 147 7.04 8.73 5.04
CA ALA A 147 5.75 9.27 5.43
C ALA A 147 5.81 10.71 5.95
N ASP A 148 4.83 11.51 5.59
CA ASP A 148 4.59 12.82 6.20
C ASP A 148 3.87 12.68 7.54
N HIS A 149 3.07 11.61 7.69
CA HIS A 149 2.36 11.30 8.91
C HIS A 149 2.17 9.80 9.08
N VAL A 150 2.27 9.32 10.33
CA VAL A 150 2.05 7.92 10.69
C VAL A 150 0.99 7.82 11.77
N PHE A 151 -0.06 7.05 11.48
CA PHE A 151 -1.02 6.61 12.49
C PHE A 151 -0.62 5.25 13.00
N TYR A 152 -0.38 5.14 14.29
CA TYR A 152 -0.17 3.86 14.97
C TYR A 152 -1.49 3.35 15.55
N GLN A 153 -1.81 2.08 15.34
CA GLN A 153 -3.04 1.49 15.85
C GLN A 153 -3.04 1.37 17.38
N SER A 154 -1.85 1.22 17.97
CA SER A 154 -1.64 1.10 19.40
C SER A 154 -0.20 1.49 19.74
N GLU A 155 0.08 1.69 21.01
CA GLU A 155 1.45 1.91 21.51
C GLU A 155 2.36 0.72 21.16
N PHE A 156 1.84 -0.52 21.24
CA PHE A 156 2.57 -1.69 20.80
C PHE A 156 3.00 -1.59 19.32
N CYS A 157 2.10 -1.16 18.44
CA CYS A 157 2.43 -0.98 17.02
C CYS A 157 3.48 0.11 16.81
N ARG A 158 3.52 1.14 17.66
CA ARG A 158 4.52 2.20 17.62
C ARG A 158 5.89 1.70 18.07
N MET A 159 5.93 0.93 19.14
CA MET A 159 7.18 0.38 19.69
C MET A 159 7.79 -0.71 18.81
N ALA A 160 6.95 -1.47 18.09
CA ALA A 160 7.38 -2.58 17.24
C ALA A 160 7.80 -2.17 15.82
N ALA A 161 7.57 -0.92 15.42
CA ALA A 161 7.88 -0.41 14.09
C ALA A 161 9.26 0.22 14.00
#